data_700f6bc680792568b89bbc13e92a0b66
#
_entry.id   700f6bc680792568b89bbc13e92a0b66
#
_cell.length_a   1.000
_cell.length_b   1.000
_cell.length_c   1.000
_cell.angle_alpha   90.00
_cell.angle_beta   90.00
_cell.angle_gamma   90.00
#
_symmetry.space_group_name_H-M   'P 1'
#
loop_
_entity.id
_entity.type
_entity.pdbx_description
1 polymer ?
#
loop_
_entity_poly.entity_id
_entity_poly.type
_entity_poly.pdbx_seq_one_letter_code
_entity_poly.pdbx_strand_id
1 'polypeptide(L)'
;MIKFFKAMFGDAKEYFRKWSGWILFTVLILYYELLFHGMNFSLDDGNIAAIIAFAVVAGGVFGVLTGFFPPVINKILATLFTLFTGVIFIAQYVYHSVFNNYLSVIGTIKFGNQAVDNADTVISNIKAQIVDVILLAVPVLIMIVCIWTFMAFDRRRWWVNLIGAAGTALVYVATLFVMWAVGSEVYSPYNVYKEYASVDLSVEKLGVMESFVVDVREGIAGKSSAQSRINFASGGEVDIDSLASTESTTMQEMTTETVDVTEAATEEVVIDTSPNVLDLDFDAINDLAGNDAVSSLSEYFANIPPTNKNEYTGMFEGYNVIWITAEGFSGYALDSGLFPTLSKLADEGFVFENYYQPLWYGSTLGGEYANLMGSPTKNGSYLSMCRAADNENGMLFSMANTLKRLGYSCYGFHDNDYTYYDRNITHPALGYEWIASGNGLEYQTDENGQDMWPQSDLVMMEETFDKYTETQPFHLYYLTVSGHVPYGYGAANAMAEKNRAVVSDLNYVLDTTKAYLASQYEMEKMLEYMMKRLEKKGLLDNTVIVLAGDHVPVSY
;
A
#
# COMPACT_ATOMS: atom_id res chain seq x y z
N MET A 1 58.71 20.40 22.78
CA MET A 1 57.56 19.54 22.97
C MET A 1 56.28 20.31 23.26
N ILE A 2 56.18 21.15 24.30
CA ILE A 2 54.97 21.94 24.62
C ILE A 2 54.57 22.94 23.50
N LYS A 3 55.52 23.60 22.83
CA LYS A 3 55.23 24.48 21.68
C LYS A 3 54.71 23.71 20.45
N PHE A 4 55.20 22.49 20.22
CA PHE A 4 54.74 21.59 19.15
C PHE A 4 53.31 21.11 19.42
N PHE A 5 53.01 20.68 20.63
CA PHE A 5 51.65 20.31 21.01
C PHE A 5 50.66 21.47 20.99
N LYS A 6 51.05 22.69 21.41
CA LYS A 6 50.23 23.90 21.31
C LYS A 6 49.97 24.30 19.86
N ALA A 7 50.95 24.16 18.94
CA ALA A 7 50.75 24.39 17.53
C ALA A 7 49.82 23.36 16.90
N MET A 8 50.05 22.08 17.21
CA MET A 8 49.22 20.96 16.70
C MET A 8 47.79 21.03 17.23
N PHE A 9 47.54 21.34 18.49
CA PHE A 9 46.22 21.50 19.06
C PHE A 9 45.57 22.84 18.66
N GLY A 10 46.32 23.90 18.39
CA GLY A 10 45.85 25.16 17.84
C GLY A 10 45.37 24.96 16.41
N ASP A 11 46.15 24.29 15.57
CA ASP A 11 45.81 23.97 14.20
C ASP A 11 44.62 22.98 14.16
N ALA A 12 44.61 21.96 15.00
CA ALA A 12 43.48 21.03 15.10
C ALA A 12 42.16 21.71 15.46
N LYS A 13 42.19 22.69 16.39
CA LYS A 13 41.01 23.49 16.75
C LYS A 13 40.51 24.34 15.59
N GLU A 14 41.43 24.92 14.79
CA GLU A 14 41.07 25.69 13.59
C GLU A 14 40.54 24.82 12.46
N TYR A 15 41.15 23.65 12.24
CA TYR A 15 40.65 22.65 11.31
C TYR A 15 39.29 22.11 11.72
N PHE A 16 39.09 21.73 12.98
CA PHE A 16 37.81 21.28 13.51
C PHE A 16 36.73 22.35 13.32
N ARG A 17 37.07 23.65 13.54
CA ARG A 17 36.15 24.76 13.34
C ARG A 17 35.75 24.95 11.87
N LYS A 18 36.66 24.68 10.92
CA LYS A 18 36.39 24.78 9.48
C LYS A 18 35.51 23.61 8.96
N TRP A 19 35.73 22.41 9.48
CA TRP A 19 35.07 21.19 9.04
C TRP A 19 33.93 20.75 9.97
N SER A 20 33.68 21.48 11.04
CA SER A 20 32.73 21.14 12.09
C SER A 20 31.32 20.84 11.56
N GLY A 21 30.84 21.59 10.55
CA GLY A 21 29.53 21.34 9.97
C GLY A 21 29.42 19.96 9.32
N TRP A 22 30.42 19.54 8.54
CA TRP A 22 30.43 18.21 7.91
C TRP A 22 30.48 17.08 8.92
N ILE A 23 31.44 17.16 9.86
CA ILE A 23 31.62 16.13 10.89
C ILE A 23 30.35 16.01 11.74
N LEU A 24 29.78 17.13 12.13
CA LEU A 24 28.66 17.19 13.04
C LEU A 24 27.38 16.62 12.40
N PHE A 25 27.06 17.00 11.15
CA PHE A 25 25.91 16.44 10.45
C PHE A 25 26.13 14.95 10.14
N THR A 26 27.33 14.54 9.74
CA THR A 26 27.62 13.12 9.53
C THR A 26 27.43 12.32 10.80
N VAL A 27 27.95 12.80 11.94
CA VAL A 27 27.77 12.11 13.24
C VAL A 27 26.30 12.07 13.66
N LEU A 28 25.55 13.18 13.46
CA LEU A 28 24.14 13.24 13.78
C LEU A 28 23.34 12.23 12.95
N ILE A 29 23.53 12.24 11.63
CA ILE A 29 22.79 11.35 10.73
C ILE A 29 23.18 9.88 10.98
N LEU A 30 24.47 9.58 11.18
CA LEU A 30 24.91 8.25 11.56
C LEU A 30 24.27 7.77 12.87
N TYR A 31 24.19 8.65 13.87
CA TYR A 31 23.50 8.31 15.11
C TYR A 31 22.05 7.91 14.85
N TYR A 32 21.33 8.72 14.05
CA TYR A 32 19.93 8.44 13.73
C TYR A 32 19.75 7.17 12.91
N GLU A 33 20.53 6.98 11.86
CA GLU A 33 20.45 5.79 11.00
C GLU A 33 20.75 4.51 11.79
N LEU A 34 21.82 4.50 12.59
CA LEU A 34 22.19 3.31 13.37
C LEU A 34 21.19 3.03 14.49
N LEU A 35 20.73 4.07 15.20
CA LEU A 35 19.72 3.91 16.24
C LEU A 35 18.41 3.39 15.64
N PHE A 36 17.93 4.04 14.58
CA PHE A 36 16.68 3.69 13.92
C PHE A 36 16.73 2.26 13.35
N HIS A 37 17.81 1.93 12.67
CA HIS A 37 18.00 0.59 12.11
C HIS A 37 18.07 -0.47 13.23
N GLY A 38 18.78 -0.20 14.33
CA GLY A 38 18.83 -1.11 15.48
C GLY A 38 17.51 -1.25 16.23
N MET A 39 16.58 -0.28 16.12
CA MET A 39 15.23 -0.37 16.72
C MET A 39 14.25 -1.18 15.87
N ASN A 40 14.44 -1.23 14.56
CA ASN A 40 13.44 -1.77 13.63
C ASN A 40 13.94 -3.00 12.84
N PHE A 41 15.25 -3.21 12.72
CA PHE A 41 15.85 -4.26 11.91
C PHE A 41 16.98 -4.99 12.65
N SER A 42 17.47 -6.10 12.06
CA SER A 42 18.68 -6.77 12.54
C SER A 42 19.95 -6.05 12.08
N LEU A 43 20.92 -5.89 12.95
CA LEU A 43 22.22 -5.30 12.58
C LEU A 43 23.12 -6.26 11.77
N ASP A 44 22.74 -7.53 11.63
CA ASP A 44 23.53 -8.57 10.95
C ASP A 44 23.15 -8.77 9.47
N ASP A 45 22.21 -8.01 8.92
CA ASP A 45 21.65 -8.22 7.57
C ASP A 45 22.49 -7.67 6.41
N GLY A 46 23.71 -7.23 6.66
CA GLY A 46 24.68 -6.84 5.63
C GLY A 46 24.43 -5.48 4.94
N ASN A 47 23.35 -4.78 5.29
CA ASN A 47 22.97 -3.50 4.65
C ASN A 47 23.62 -2.27 5.29
N ILE A 48 24.16 -2.41 6.51
CA ILE A 48 24.72 -1.30 7.32
C ILE A 48 25.79 -0.50 6.58
N ALA A 49 26.61 -1.15 5.75
CA ALA A 49 27.65 -0.46 5.01
C ALA A 49 27.11 0.59 4.03
N ALA A 50 26.02 0.29 3.31
CA ALA A 50 25.34 1.22 2.43
C ALA A 50 24.71 2.37 3.22
N ILE A 51 24.03 2.06 4.32
CA ILE A 51 23.38 3.04 5.22
C ILE A 51 24.43 4.03 5.78
N ILE A 52 25.57 3.53 6.26
CA ILE A 52 26.68 4.38 6.74
C ILE A 52 27.20 5.28 5.62
N ALA A 53 27.38 4.74 4.41
CA ALA A 53 27.89 5.52 3.29
C ALA A 53 26.90 6.64 2.88
N PHE A 54 25.61 6.36 2.81
CA PHE A 54 24.58 7.37 2.53
C PHE A 54 24.44 8.39 3.67
N ALA A 55 24.60 8.01 4.92
CA ALA A 55 24.64 8.94 6.05
C ALA A 55 25.83 9.92 5.92
N VAL A 56 27.00 9.44 5.48
CA VAL A 56 28.16 10.29 5.19
C VAL A 56 27.85 11.26 4.04
N VAL A 57 27.19 10.80 3.00
CA VAL A 57 26.76 11.63 1.86
C VAL A 57 25.79 12.73 2.31
N ALA A 58 24.74 12.37 3.05
CA ALA A 58 23.76 13.33 3.56
C ALA A 58 24.39 14.38 4.48
N GLY A 59 25.27 13.94 5.41
CA GLY A 59 26.06 14.84 6.25
C GLY A 59 26.99 15.74 5.44
N GLY A 60 27.57 15.21 4.37
CA GLY A 60 28.37 15.96 3.40
C GLY A 60 27.58 17.06 2.71
N VAL A 61 26.38 16.77 2.21
CA VAL A 61 25.48 17.74 1.57
C VAL A 61 25.12 18.86 2.54
N PHE A 62 24.65 18.54 3.76
CA PHE A 62 24.31 19.55 4.76
C PHE A 62 25.53 20.37 5.19
N GLY A 63 26.68 19.72 5.32
CA GLY A 63 27.95 20.37 5.61
C GLY A 63 28.36 21.37 4.53
N VAL A 64 28.19 21.05 3.25
CA VAL A 64 28.48 21.97 2.12
C VAL A 64 27.52 23.16 2.16
N LEU A 65 26.22 22.91 2.27
CA LEU A 65 25.19 23.95 2.21
C LEU A 65 25.32 24.98 3.34
N THR A 66 25.76 24.55 4.53
CA THR A 66 26.02 25.43 5.68
C THR A 66 27.36 26.19 5.65
N GLY A 67 27.99 26.30 4.48
CA GLY A 67 29.25 26.99 4.30
C GLY A 67 29.22 28.16 3.33
N PHE A 68 28.09 28.44 2.66
CA PHE A 68 28.02 29.46 1.61
C PHE A 68 27.71 30.86 2.11
N PHE A 69 26.99 30.99 3.20
CA PHE A 69 26.39 32.24 3.67
C PHE A 69 27.14 32.81 4.89
N PRO A 70 26.81 34.03 5.33
CA PRO A 70 27.29 34.57 6.60
C PRO A 70 26.94 33.65 7.79
N PRO A 71 27.72 33.73 8.90
CA PRO A 71 27.58 32.78 10.02
C PRO A 71 26.17 32.64 10.58
N VAL A 72 25.42 33.74 10.66
CA VAL A 72 24.04 33.70 11.19
C VAL A 72 23.12 32.88 10.27
N ILE A 73 23.20 33.10 8.95
CA ILE A 73 22.40 32.35 7.98
C ILE A 73 22.80 30.87 7.97
N ASN A 74 24.11 30.59 8.01
CA ASN A 74 24.60 29.21 8.11
C ASN A 74 24.09 28.51 9.38
N LYS A 75 24.03 29.19 10.53
CA LYS A 75 23.46 28.64 11.76
C LYS A 75 21.96 28.40 11.65
N ILE A 76 21.22 29.29 11.00
CA ILE A 76 19.80 29.11 10.73
C ILE A 76 19.61 27.85 9.85
N LEU A 77 20.35 27.75 8.74
CA LEU A 77 20.31 26.56 7.87
C LEU A 77 20.69 25.29 8.61
N ALA A 78 21.74 25.35 9.45
CA ALA A 78 22.15 24.22 10.27
C ALA A 78 21.03 23.78 11.25
N THR A 79 20.35 24.75 11.85
CA THR A 79 19.20 24.47 12.72
C THR A 79 18.04 23.84 11.94
N LEU A 80 17.73 24.35 10.75
CA LEU A 80 16.68 23.80 9.89
C LEU A 80 17.01 22.36 9.45
N PHE A 81 18.25 22.07 9.05
CA PHE A 81 18.67 20.71 8.70
C PHE A 81 18.63 19.76 9.90
N THR A 82 19.00 20.24 11.09
CA THR A 82 18.88 19.46 12.32
C THR A 82 17.43 19.12 12.65
N LEU A 83 16.54 20.11 12.57
CA LEU A 83 15.10 19.90 12.77
C LEU A 83 14.51 18.96 11.71
N PHE A 84 14.86 19.16 10.43
CA PHE A 84 14.44 18.30 9.33
C PHE A 84 14.85 16.85 9.58
N THR A 85 16.10 16.59 9.95
CA THR A 85 16.58 15.23 10.27
C THR A 85 15.78 14.64 11.43
N GLY A 86 15.64 15.34 12.55
CA GLY A 86 14.91 14.84 13.70
C GLY A 86 13.44 14.57 13.41
N VAL A 87 12.78 15.47 12.68
CA VAL A 87 11.35 15.31 12.30
C VAL A 87 11.16 14.08 11.41
N ILE A 88 12.02 13.88 10.40
CA ILE A 88 11.90 12.70 9.52
C ILE A 88 12.04 11.40 10.31
N PHE A 89 13.06 11.26 11.16
CA PHE A 89 13.27 10.02 11.92
C PHE A 89 12.17 9.78 12.95
N ILE A 90 11.70 10.82 13.65
CA ILE A 90 10.57 10.70 14.58
C ILE A 90 9.29 10.34 13.82
N ALA A 91 9.01 10.99 12.70
CA ALA A 91 7.84 10.70 11.89
C ALA A 91 7.86 9.27 11.33
N GLN A 92 8.99 8.81 10.82
CA GLN A 92 9.16 7.43 10.35
C GLN A 92 8.95 6.43 11.49
N TYR A 93 9.52 6.68 12.67
CA TYR A 93 9.37 5.80 13.83
C TYR A 93 7.92 5.72 14.30
N VAL A 94 7.27 6.88 14.49
CA VAL A 94 5.88 6.92 14.94
C VAL A 94 4.94 6.33 13.89
N TYR A 95 5.16 6.62 12.63
CA TYR A 95 4.34 6.07 11.55
C TYR A 95 4.47 4.54 11.48
N HIS A 96 5.71 4.03 11.51
CA HIS A 96 5.96 2.59 11.51
C HIS A 96 5.34 1.89 12.73
N SER A 97 5.40 2.50 13.90
CA SER A 97 4.82 1.93 15.12
C SER A 97 3.28 1.87 15.11
N VAL A 98 2.61 2.70 14.29
CA VAL A 98 1.16 2.70 14.13
C VAL A 98 0.72 1.80 12.98
N PHE A 99 1.39 1.89 11.83
CA PHE A 99 0.94 1.30 10.58
C PHE A 99 1.79 0.09 10.12
N ASN A 100 2.85 -0.24 10.87
CA ASN A 100 3.83 -1.28 10.54
C ASN A 100 4.44 -1.16 9.13
N ASN A 101 4.45 0.06 8.60
CA ASN A 101 5.00 0.49 7.31
C ASN A 101 5.77 1.78 7.48
N TYR A 102 6.65 2.13 6.54
CA TYR A 102 7.35 3.41 6.55
C TYR A 102 6.65 4.47 5.71
N LEU A 103 6.78 5.73 6.17
CA LEU A 103 6.12 6.87 5.56
C LEU A 103 6.73 7.21 4.20
N SER A 104 5.92 7.23 3.12
CA SER A 104 6.31 7.87 1.86
C SER A 104 6.05 9.37 1.93
N VAL A 105 7.03 10.14 1.57
CA VAL A 105 6.93 11.61 1.50
C VAL A 105 5.95 12.04 0.42
N ILE A 106 6.02 11.41 -0.73
CA ILE A 106 5.11 11.71 -1.85
C ILE A 106 3.67 11.32 -1.48
N GLY A 107 3.50 10.18 -0.80
CA GLY A 107 2.23 9.78 -0.23
C GLY A 107 1.69 10.82 0.73
N THR A 108 2.50 11.27 1.67
CA THR A 108 2.11 12.27 2.68
C THR A 108 1.76 13.63 2.07
N ILE A 109 2.48 14.09 1.03
CA ILE A 109 2.16 15.36 0.36
C ILE A 109 0.78 15.29 -0.32
N LYS A 110 0.41 14.14 -0.88
CA LYS A 110 -0.88 13.96 -1.55
C LYS A 110 -2.05 13.75 -0.57
N PHE A 111 -1.81 13.07 0.55
CA PHE A 111 -2.85 12.59 1.47
C PHE A 111 -2.65 13.03 2.92
N GLY A 112 -1.85 14.08 3.15
CA GLY A 112 -1.54 14.58 4.50
C GLY A 112 -2.77 15.03 5.31
N ASN A 113 -3.88 15.32 4.65
CA ASN A 113 -5.15 15.60 5.35
C ASN A 113 -5.64 14.39 6.15
N GLN A 114 -5.35 13.18 5.70
CA GLN A 114 -5.73 11.92 6.37
C GLN A 114 -4.95 11.66 7.67
N ALA A 115 -3.75 12.22 7.81
CA ALA A 115 -3.01 12.13 9.07
C ALA A 115 -3.71 12.91 10.21
N VAL A 116 -4.57 13.88 9.86
CA VAL A 116 -5.36 14.64 10.83
C VAL A 116 -6.48 13.77 11.39
N ASP A 117 -7.09 12.94 10.56
CA ASP A 117 -8.19 12.05 10.95
C ASP A 117 -7.73 10.95 11.92
N ASN A 118 -6.45 10.60 11.90
CA ASN A 118 -5.83 9.62 12.81
C ASN A 118 -5.03 10.27 13.96
N ALA A 119 -5.19 11.55 14.23
CA ALA A 119 -4.38 12.29 15.21
C ALA A 119 -4.42 11.67 16.62
N ASP A 120 -5.57 11.20 17.07
CA ASP A 120 -5.71 10.59 18.40
C ASP A 120 -4.95 9.27 18.52
N THR A 121 -4.95 8.45 17.48
CA THR A 121 -4.17 7.22 17.41
C THR A 121 -2.68 7.51 17.45
N VAL A 122 -2.21 8.49 16.66
CA VAL A 122 -0.82 8.94 16.65
C VAL A 122 -0.41 9.46 18.03
N ILE A 123 -1.24 10.28 18.69
CA ILE A 123 -0.96 10.83 20.03
C ILE A 123 -0.91 9.72 21.09
N SER A 124 -1.82 8.75 21.04
CA SER A 124 -1.81 7.63 21.99
C SER A 124 -0.57 6.76 21.82
N ASN A 125 -0.14 6.52 20.58
CA ASN A 125 1.06 5.76 20.26
C ASN A 125 2.34 6.49 20.70
N ILE A 126 2.45 7.80 20.46
CA ILE A 126 3.55 8.63 20.97
C ILE A 126 3.65 8.52 22.51
N LYS A 127 2.52 8.50 23.22
CA LYS A 127 2.52 8.32 24.67
C LYS A 127 2.99 6.94 25.10
N ALA A 128 2.59 5.90 24.39
CA ALA A 128 3.01 4.52 24.65
C ALA A 128 4.52 4.32 24.43
N GLN A 129 5.09 5.00 23.43
CA GLN A 129 6.50 4.87 23.05
C GLN A 129 7.33 6.13 23.39
N ILE A 130 6.96 6.83 24.44
CA ILE A 130 7.55 8.13 24.80
C ILE A 130 9.07 8.07 25.02
N VAL A 131 9.60 6.95 25.48
CA VAL A 131 11.05 6.78 25.72
C VAL A 131 11.82 6.81 24.40
N ASP A 132 11.34 6.12 23.38
CA ASP A 132 11.99 6.05 22.07
C ASP A 132 11.89 7.39 21.34
N VAL A 133 10.72 8.03 21.42
CA VAL A 133 10.53 9.39 20.89
C VAL A 133 11.48 10.39 21.57
N ILE A 134 11.71 10.28 22.89
CA ILE A 134 12.69 11.11 23.60
C ILE A 134 14.11 10.81 23.10
N LEU A 135 14.49 9.55 22.93
CA LEU A 135 15.81 9.17 22.39
C LEU A 135 16.06 9.78 21.01
N LEU A 136 15.03 9.88 20.18
CA LEU A 136 15.11 10.54 18.87
C LEU A 136 15.06 12.07 18.96
N ALA A 137 14.38 12.67 19.95
CA ALA A 137 14.25 14.12 20.07
C ALA A 137 15.46 14.80 20.77
N VAL A 138 16.05 14.15 21.75
CA VAL A 138 17.17 14.73 22.54
C VAL A 138 18.36 15.17 21.70
N PRO A 139 18.84 14.42 20.69
CA PRO A 139 19.96 14.85 19.85
C PRO A 139 19.69 16.13 19.08
N VAL A 140 18.44 16.39 18.67
CA VAL A 140 18.04 17.66 18.04
C VAL A 140 18.31 18.83 18.98
N LEU A 141 17.87 18.73 20.23
CA LEU A 141 18.03 19.79 21.23
C LEU A 141 19.51 20.04 21.52
N ILE A 142 20.28 18.98 21.73
CA ILE A 142 21.73 19.06 21.98
C ILE A 142 22.40 19.75 20.77
N MET A 143 22.06 19.31 19.56
CA MET A 143 22.65 19.86 18.35
C MET A 143 22.34 21.34 18.17
N ILE A 144 21.10 21.77 18.41
CA ILE A 144 20.71 23.19 18.34
C ILE A 144 21.50 24.02 19.35
N VAL A 145 21.64 23.53 20.59
CA VAL A 145 22.47 24.20 21.60
C VAL A 145 23.93 24.30 21.12
N CYS A 146 24.49 23.22 20.58
CA CYS A 146 25.86 23.22 20.04
C CYS A 146 26.04 24.24 18.89
N ILE A 147 25.09 24.30 17.95
CA ILE A 147 25.12 25.23 16.81
C ILE A 147 25.21 26.69 17.29
N TRP A 148 24.41 27.05 18.30
CA TRP A 148 24.31 28.45 18.73
C TRP A 148 25.35 28.84 19.77
N THR A 149 25.86 27.92 20.58
CA THR A 149 26.81 28.24 21.65
C THR A 149 28.27 27.93 21.30
N PHE A 150 28.54 26.79 20.67
CA PHE A 150 29.92 26.30 20.52
C PHE A 150 30.45 26.42 19.08
N MET A 151 29.57 26.53 18.07
CA MET A 151 29.98 26.45 16.68
C MET A 151 29.93 27.79 15.97
N ALA A 152 30.92 28.05 15.10
CA ALA A 152 31.04 29.31 14.42
C ALA A 152 30.24 29.39 13.10
N PHE A 153 30.20 28.27 12.33
CA PHE A 153 29.59 28.22 10.99
C PHE A 153 30.00 29.35 10.07
N ASP A 154 31.31 29.67 10.10
CA ASP A 154 31.89 30.78 9.29
C ASP A 154 31.67 30.53 7.79
N ARG A 155 31.50 31.60 7.02
CA ARG A 155 31.45 31.52 5.56
C ARG A 155 32.76 30.95 5.04
N ARG A 156 32.68 29.86 4.28
CA ARG A 156 33.85 29.25 3.65
C ARG A 156 34.16 29.86 2.31
N ARG A 157 35.41 29.78 1.87
CA ARG A 157 35.79 30.17 0.51
C ARG A 157 35.07 29.22 -0.46
N TRP A 158 34.59 29.74 -1.58
CA TRP A 158 33.81 28.98 -2.57
C TRP A 158 34.48 27.67 -3.02
N TRP A 159 35.81 27.67 -3.20
CA TRP A 159 36.58 26.50 -3.61
C TRP A 159 36.62 25.41 -2.51
N VAL A 160 36.53 25.76 -1.22
CA VAL A 160 36.43 24.78 -0.11
C VAL A 160 35.09 24.05 -0.17
N ASN A 161 34.01 24.80 -0.43
CA ASN A 161 32.69 24.20 -0.63
C ASN A 161 32.66 23.35 -1.91
N LEU A 162 33.34 23.77 -2.98
CA LEU A 162 33.43 22.99 -4.21
C LEU A 162 34.19 21.65 -3.99
N ILE A 163 35.32 21.70 -3.26
CA ILE A 163 36.05 20.46 -2.89
C ILE A 163 35.17 19.56 -2.01
N GLY A 164 34.45 20.13 -1.06
CA GLY A 164 33.52 19.38 -0.23
C GLY A 164 32.40 18.74 -1.04
N ALA A 165 31.81 19.50 -1.96
CA ALA A 165 30.77 18.97 -2.87
C ALA A 165 31.33 17.86 -3.78
N ALA A 166 32.51 18.06 -4.36
CA ALA A 166 33.17 17.05 -5.18
C ALA A 166 33.52 15.78 -4.38
N GLY A 167 33.99 15.94 -3.14
CA GLY A 167 34.24 14.83 -2.23
C GLY A 167 32.96 14.06 -1.87
N THR A 168 31.89 14.79 -1.55
CA THR A 168 30.57 14.18 -1.28
C THR A 168 30.04 13.44 -2.50
N ALA A 169 30.12 14.03 -3.70
CA ALA A 169 29.73 13.39 -4.94
C ALA A 169 30.58 12.14 -5.25
N LEU A 170 31.88 12.19 -4.97
CA LEU A 170 32.77 11.03 -5.14
C LEU A 170 32.37 9.89 -4.21
N VAL A 171 32.07 10.18 -2.94
CA VAL A 171 31.59 9.16 -1.98
C VAL A 171 30.27 8.57 -2.47
N TYR A 172 29.33 9.38 -2.94
CA TYR A 172 28.05 8.92 -3.47
C TYR A 172 28.24 7.96 -4.67
N VAL A 173 29.02 8.37 -5.66
CA VAL A 173 29.31 7.53 -6.84
C VAL A 173 30.05 6.24 -6.45
N ALA A 174 31.02 6.34 -5.53
CA ALA A 174 31.73 5.17 -5.03
C ALA A 174 30.78 4.21 -4.30
N THR A 175 29.82 4.72 -3.50
CA THR A 175 28.80 3.91 -2.83
C THR A 175 27.95 3.15 -3.85
N LEU A 176 27.44 3.83 -4.89
CA LEU A 176 26.66 3.19 -5.95
C LEU A 176 27.47 2.13 -6.71
N PHE A 177 28.75 2.42 -7.01
CA PHE A 177 29.63 1.48 -7.67
C PHE A 177 29.90 0.23 -6.81
N VAL A 178 30.16 0.41 -5.50
CA VAL A 178 30.36 -0.71 -4.58
C VAL A 178 29.10 -1.55 -4.46
N MET A 179 27.94 -0.92 -4.31
CA MET A 179 26.65 -1.63 -4.24
C MET A 179 26.41 -2.46 -5.51
N TRP A 180 26.67 -1.89 -6.68
CA TRP A 180 26.59 -2.61 -7.96
C TRP A 180 27.58 -3.78 -8.05
N ALA A 181 28.82 -3.57 -7.61
CA ALA A 181 29.86 -4.59 -7.66
C ALA A 181 29.64 -5.75 -6.66
N VAL A 182 28.97 -5.48 -5.53
CA VAL A 182 28.63 -6.49 -4.52
C VAL A 182 27.47 -7.37 -5.00
N GLY A 183 26.48 -6.79 -5.70
CA GLY A 183 25.37 -7.53 -6.28
C GLY A 183 24.29 -6.63 -6.83
N SER A 184 23.67 -7.07 -7.92
CA SER A 184 22.53 -6.39 -8.57
C SER A 184 21.29 -7.29 -8.64
N GLU A 185 21.26 -8.34 -7.83
CA GLU A 185 20.13 -9.27 -7.73
C GLU A 185 18.89 -8.56 -7.18
N VAL A 186 17.73 -9.15 -7.41
CA VAL A 186 16.44 -8.63 -6.90
C VAL A 186 16.53 -8.45 -5.38
N TYR A 187 16.09 -7.30 -4.90
CA TYR A 187 16.15 -6.86 -3.49
C TYR A 187 17.55 -6.59 -2.93
N SER A 188 18.62 -6.63 -3.75
CA SER A 188 19.91 -6.10 -3.33
C SER A 188 19.83 -4.57 -3.12
N PRO A 189 20.71 -3.96 -2.29
CA PRO A 189 20.72 -2.51 -2.10
C PRO A 189 20.79 -1.72 -3.41
N TYR A 190 21.58 -2.20 -4.39
CA TYR A 190 21.67 -1.57 -5.70
C TYR A 190 20.37 -1.68 -6.50
N ASN A 191 19.73 -2.85 -6.50
CA ASN A 191 18.44 -3.04 -7.17
C ASN A 191 17.34 -2.16 -6.54
N VAL A 192 17.25 -2.13 -5.21
CA VAL A 192 16.30 -1.27 -4.49
C VAL A 192 16.51 0.21 -4.78
N TYR A 193 17.78 0.66 -4.83
CA TYR A 193 18.12 2.04 -5.21
C TYR A 193 17.68 2.38 -6.65
N LYS A 194 17.87 1.44 -7.59
CA LYS A 194 17.60 1.65 -9.02
C LYS A 194 16.11 1.54 -9.35
N GLU A 195 15.44 0.49 -8.86
CA GLU A 195 14.08 0.13 -9.27
C GLU A 195 13.02 0.59 -8.26
N TYR A 196 13.40 0.98 -7.04
CA TYR A 196 12.51 1.40 -5.95
C TYR A 196 11.29 0.48 -5.79
N ALA A 197 11.52 -0.68 -5.19
CA ALA A 197 10.47 -1.68 -5.01
C ALA A 197 9.40 -1.25 -3.97
N SER A 198 9.84 -0.71 -2.82
CA SER A 198 8.96 -0.14 -1.78
C SER A 198 9.72 0.82 -0.87
N VAL A 199 8.98 1.65 -0.11
CA VAL A 199 9.57 2.49 0.93
C VAL A 199 10.23 1.64 2.00
N ASP A 200 9.58 0.55 2.42
CA ASP A 200 10.05 -0.34 3.48
C ASP A 200 11.40 -0.97 3.13
N LEU A 201 11.51 -1.56 1.95
CA LEU A 201 12.78 -2.07 1.44
C LEU A 201 13.84 -0.98 1.29
N SER A 202 13.44 0.23 0.89
CA SER A 202 14.38 1.34 0.76
C SER A 202 14.91 1.79 2.12
N VAL A 203 14.07 1.85 3.15
CA VAL A 203 14.50 2.16 4.52
C VAL A 203 15.39 1.06 5.07
N GLU A 204 15.05 -0.20 4.88
CA GLU A 204 15.84 -1.36 5.32
C GLU A 204 17.22 -1.40 4.64
N LYS A 205 17.28 -1.23 3.32
CA LYS A 205 18.51 -1.45 2.53
C LYS A 205 19.39 -0.21 2.38
N LEU A 206 18.81 0.98 2.40
CA LEU A 206 19.49 2.25 2.09
C LEU A 206 19.52 3.23 3.27
N GLY A 207 18.71 3.00 4.31
CA GLY A 207 18.49 3.90 5.43
C GLY A 207 17.42 4.96 5.14
N VAL A 208 17.01 5.67 6.19
CA VAL A 208 15.90 6.64 6.13
C VAL A 208 16.22 7.84 5.23
N MET A 209 17.44 8.37 5.30
CA MET A 209 17.82 9.56 4.53
C MET A 209 17.88 9.30 3.03
N GLU A 210 18.44 8.16 2.60
CA GLU A 210 18.50 7.82 1.17
C GLU A 210 17.14 7.34 0.67
N SER A 211 16.37 6.62 1.48
CA SER A 211 14.98 6.26 1.15
C SER A 211 14.14 7.49 0.83
N PHE A 212 14.28 8.57 1.64
CA PHE A 212 13.63 9.86 1.35
C PHE A 212 14.02 10.40 -0.02
N VAL A 213 15.31 10.37 -0.39
CA VAL A 213 15.80 10.88 -1.68
C VAL A 213 15.24 10.05 -2.83
N VAL A 214 15.24 8.73 -2.68
CA VAL A 214 14.74 7.80 -3.71
C VAL A 214 13.23 7.95 -3.88
N ASP A 215 12.47 8.07 -2.79
CA ASP A 215 11.02 8.30 -2.82
C ASP A 215 10.65 9.62 -3.54
N VAL A 216 11.35 10.71 -3.21
CA VAL A 216 11.17 12.00 -3.92
C VAL A 216 11.56 11.90 -5.39
N ARG A 217 12.66 11.21 -5.70
CA ARG A 217 13.08 10.96 -7.10
C ARG A 217 11.97 10.26 -7.89
N GLU A 218 11.42 9.19 -7.35
CA GLU A 218 10.34 8.43 -7.99
C GLU A 218 9.05 9.23 -8.11
N GLY A 219 8.70 10.02 -7.10
CA GLY A 219 7.56 10.92 -7.18
C GLY A 219 7.67 11.95 -8.29
N ILE A 220 8.89 12.48 -8.52
CA ILE A 220 9.17 13.42 -9.61
C ILE A 220 9.27 12.68 -10.96
N ALA A 221 9.99 11.56 -11.03
CA ALA A 221 10.15 10.76 -12.22
C ALA A 221 8.83 10.13 -12.68
N GLY A 222 7.96 9.74 -11.75
CA GLY A 222 6.64 9.20 -12.06
C GLY A 222 5.73 10.18 -12.79
N LYS A 223 5.95 11.50 -12.65
CA LYS A 223 5.33 12.51 -13.52
C LYS A 223 5.96 12.56 -14.91
N SER A 224 7.22 12.15 -15.04
CA SER A 224 7.98 12.13 -16.30
C SER A 224 7.85 10.80 -17.04
N SER A 225 7.80 9.67 -16.34
CA SER A 225 7.62 8.34 -16.94
C SER A 225 6.18 8.04 -17.35
N ALA A 226 5.21 8.81 -16.88
CA ALA A 226 3.88 8.85 -17.51
C ALA A 226 3.96 9.30 -18.98
N GLN A 227 5.09 9.85 -19.42
CA GLN A 227 5.37 10.16 -20.81
C GLN A 227 6.07 9.04 -21.60
N SER A 228 6.59 8.00 -20.97
CA SER A 228 6.82 6.73 -21.67
C SER A 228 5.51 5.93 -21.66
N ARG A 229 4.46 6.56 -22.17
CA ARG A 229 3.27 5.88 -22.62
C ARG A 229 3.73 4.82 -23.60
N ILE A 230 3.32 3.59 -23.40
CA ILE A 230 3.25 2.62 -24.46
C ILE A 230 2.34 3.29 -25.48
N ASN A 231 2.91 4.01 -26.43
CA ASN A 231 2.17 4.48 -27.59
C ASN A 231 1.84 3.22 -28.40
N PHE A 232 0.70 2.64 -28.14
CA PHE A 232 0.03 1.89 -29.18
C PHE A 232 0.01 2.83 -30.39
N ALA A 233 0.45 2.34 -31.54
CA ALA A 233 0.65 3.14 -32.73
C ALA A 233 -0.50 4.14 -32.87
N SER A 234 -0.16 5.41 -32.95
CA SER A 234 -1.12 6.51 -33.03
C SER A 234 -2.06 6.29 -34.20
N GLY A 235 -3.31 5.96 -33.95
CA GLY A 235 -4.33 5.99 -35.00
C GLY A 235 -5.40 4.93 -34.99
N GLY A 236 -5.63 4.20 -33.92
CA GLY A 236 -6.78 3.31 -33.87
C GLY A 236 -7.20 3.05 -32.45
N GLU A 237 -8.44 3.25 -32.16
CA GLU A 237 -9.15 2.60 -31.07
C GLU A 237 -8.91 1.10 -31.28
N VAL A 238 -8.09 0.47 -30.42
CA VAL A 238 -7.90 -0.97 -30.46
C VAL A 238 -9.16 -1.58 -29.87
N ASP A 239 -10.02 -2.03 -30.75
CA ASP A 239 -11.19 -2.82 -30.38
C ASP A 239 -10.69 -4.19 -29.89
N ILE A 240 -10.53 -4.31 -28.57
CA ILE A 240 -10.07 -5.55 -27.91
C ILE A 240 -11.07 -6.68 -28.11
N ASP A 241 -12.35 -6.37 -28.29
CA ASP A 241 -13.37 -7.37 -28.61
C ASP A 241 -13.16 -7.95 -30.03
N SER A 242 -12.44 -7.24 -30.90
CA SER A 242 -12.04 -7.75 -32.22
C SER A 242 -10.81 -8.66 -32.18
N LEU A 243 -10.05 -8.66 -31.10
CA LEU A 243 -8.88 -9.51 -30.86
C LEU A 243 -9.24 -10.80 -30.10
N ALA A 244 -10.43 -10.89 -29.53
CA ALA A 244 -10.99 -12.13 -29.02
C ALA A 244 -11.52 -12.93 -30.20
N SER A 245 -11.07 -14.15 -30.37
CA SER A 245 -11.59 -15.01 -31.44
C SER A 245 -13.08 -15.25 -31.23
N THR A 246 -13.87 -14.77 -32.17
CA THR A 246 -15.33 -14.92 -32.18
C THR A 246 -15.71 -16.34 -32.58
N GLU A 247 -15.59 -17.30 -31.68
CA GLU A 247 -16.43 -18.48 -31.70
C GLU A 247 -17.37 -18.46 -30.48
N SER A 248 -18.39 -17.62 -30.62
CA SER A 248 -19.58 -17.74 -29.78
C SER A 248 -20.22 -19.09 -30.08
N THR A 249 -20.00 -20.04 -29.19
CA THR A 249 -20.74 -21.30 -29.22
C THR A 249 -22.20 -20.97 -28.91
N THR A 250 -23.01 -20.99 -29.96
CA THR A 250 -24.47 -20.85 -29.89
C THR A 250 -25.00 -21.85 -28.87
N MET A 251 -25.61 -21.37 -27.79
CA MET A 251 -26.40 -22.17 -26.87
C MET A 251 -27.49 -22.89 -27.70
N GLN A 252 -27.34 -24.20 -27.86
CA GLN A 252 -28.44 -25.03 -28.33
C GLN A 252 -29.44 -25.13 -27.19
N GLU A 253 -30.67 -24.69 -27.45
CA GLU A 253 -31.83 -24.97 -26.62
C GLU A 253 -31.93 -26.50 -26.42
N MET A 254 -31.74 -26.98 -25.20
CA MET A 254 -32.07 -28.34 -24.82
C MET A 254 -33.59 -28.46 -24.68
N THR A 255 -34.19 -29.05 -25.70
CA THR A 255 -35.56 -29.56 -25.61
C THR A 255 -35.59 -30.70 -24.62
N THR A 256 -36.45 -30.56 -23.61
CA THR A 256 -36.77 -31.61 -22.61
C THR A 256 -37.44 -32.79 -23.31
N GLU A 257 -36.72 -33.86 -23.58
CA GLU A 257 -37.32 -35.19 -23.80
C GLU A 257 -37.29 -35.97 -22.47
N THR A 258 -38.48 -36.38 -22.06
CA THR A 258 -38.71 -37.32 -20.96
C THR A 258 -38.17 -38.69 -21.36
N VAL A 259 -37.07 -39.11 -20.72
CA VAL A 259 -36.57 -40.49 -20.86
C VAL A 259 -36.91 -41.31 -19.62
N ASP A 260 -37.51 -42.43 -19.88
CA ASP A 260 -37.88 -43.49 -18.93
C ASP A 260 -36.67 -44.01 -18.14
N VAL A 261 -36.88 -44.22 -16.86
CA VAL A 261 -35.85 -44.71 -15.92
C VAL A 261 -35.57 -46.19 -16.17
N THR A 262 -34.40 -46.47 -16.71
CA THR A 262 -33.81 -47.83 -16.64
C THR A 262 -32.36 -47.70 -16.19
N GLU A 263 -32.04 -48.41 -15.11
CA GLU A 263 -30.75 -48.69 -14.45
C GLU A 263 -29.54 -47.82 -14.86
N ALA A 264 -29.15 -46.95 -13.95
CA ALA A 264 -27.99 -46.08 -14.10
C ALA A 264 -26.68 -46.89 -14.12
N ALA A 265 -26.05 -46.98 -15.26
CA ALA A 265 -24.61 -47.10 -15.32
C ALA A 265 -24.04 -45.76 -14.76
N THR A 266 -23.20 -45.85 -13.75
CA THR A 266 -22.42 -44.72 -13.26
C THR A 266 -21.52 -44.27 -14.41
N GLU A 267 -21.90 -43.23 -15.14
CA GLU A 267 -20.98 -42.55 -16.06
C GLU A 267 -19.84 -41.97 -15.22
N GLU A 268 -18.64 -42.42 -15.49
CA GLU A 268 -17.42 -41.88 -14.91
C GLU A 268 -17.31 -40.44 -15.41
N VAL A 269 -17.49 -39.45 -14.52
CA VAL A 269 -17.38 -38.03 -14.85
C VAL A 269 -15.94 -37.78 -15.28
N VAL A 270 -15.71 -37.60 -16.56
CA VAL A 270 -14.41 -37.30 -17.13
C VAL A 270 -14.14 -35.82 -16.84
N ILE A 271 -13.25 -35.53 -15.89
CA ILE A 271 -12.81 -34.19 -15.56
C ILE A 271 -11.93 -33.66 -16.71
N ASP A 272 -12.27 -32.49 -17.25
CA ASP A 272 -11.44 -31.79 -18.25
C ASP A 272 -10.18 -31.25 -17.56
N THR A 273 -9.03 -31.80 -17.92
CA THR A 273 -7.70 -31.36 -17.45
C THR A 273 -6.88 -30.69 -18.55
N SER A 274 -7.53 -30.26 -19.63
CA SER A 274 -6.85 -29.50 -20.69
C SER A 274 -6.29 -28.18 -20.17
N PRO A 275 -5.29 -27.61 -20.85
CA PRO A 275 -4.72 -26.31 -20.44
C PRO A 275 -5.77 -25.18 -20.46
N ASN A 276 -5.70 -24.27 -19.48
CA ASN A 276 -6.40 -22.98 -19.48
C ASN A 276 -5.67 -22.03 -20.43
N VAL A 277 -6.09 -21.96 -21.67
CA VAL A 277 -5.50 -21.08 -22.68
C VAL A 277 -6.35 -19.81 -22.80
N LEU A 278 -5.68 -18.65 -22.77
CA LEU A 278 -6.32 -17.40 -23.18
C LEU A 278 -6.54 -17.44 -24.69
N ASP A 279 -7.77 -17.20 -25.13
CA ASP A 279 -8.12 -17.11 -26.54
C ASP A 279 -7.76 -15.71 -27.08
N LEU A 280 -6.45 -15.44 -27.15
CA LEU A 280 -5.87 -14.19 -27.63
C LEU A 280 -4.94 -14.48 -28.79
N ASP A 281 -5.08 -13.71 -29.88
CA ASP A 281 -4.17 -13.75 -31.00
C ASP A 281 -2.92 -12.90 -30.67
N PHE A 282 -1.92 -13.55 -30.04
CA PHE A 282 -0.66 -12.90 -29.68
C PHE A 282 0.17 -12.44 -30.90
N ASP A 283 -0.01 -13.07 -32.05
CA ASP A 283 0.66 -12.65 -33.28
C ASP A 283 0.06 -11.32 -33.78
N ALA A 284 -1.28 -11.21 -33.79
CA ALA A 284 -1.95 -9.95 -34.11
C ALA A 284 -1.63 -8.84 -33.10
N ILE A 285 -1.56 -9.14 -31.80
CA ILE A 285 -1.14 -8.18 -30.76
C ILE A 285 0.30 -7.71 -31.03
N ASN A 286 1.18 -8.62 -31.42
CA ASN A 286 2.59 -8.33 -31.69
C ASN A 286 2.76 -7.47 -32.94
N ASP A 287 1.97 -7.73 -33.98
CA ASP A 287 1.96 -6.91 -35.22
C ASP A 287 1.48 -5.47 -34.97
N LEU A 288 0.63 -5.27 -33.96
CA LEU A 288 0.15 -3.96 -33.50
C LEU A 288 1.12 -3.29 -32.50
N ALA A 289 2.14 -3.99 -32.04
CA ALA A 289 3.06 -3.48 -31.04
C ALA A 289 3.83 -2.26 -31.55
N GLY A 290 3.67 -1.13 -30.87
CA GLY A 290 4.31 0.13 -31.25
C GLY A 290 5.78 0.24 -30.80
N ASN A 291 6.32 -0.75 -30.07
CA ASN A 291 7.69 -0.75 -29.58
C ASN A 291 8.13 -2.15 -29.09
N ASP A 292 9.46 -2.33 -28.96
CA ASP A 292 10.08 -3.59 -28.57
C ASP A 292 9.64 -4.09 -27.19
N ALA A 293 9.25 -3.21 -26.27
CA ALA A 293 8.81 -3.62 -24.92
C ALA A 293 7.45 -4.31 -24.97
N VAL A 294 6.52 -3.84 -25.78
CA VAL A 294 5.19 -4.47 -25.98
C VAL A 294 5.38 -5.83 -26.67
N SER A 295 6.23 -5.90 -27.73
CA SER A 295 6.55 -7.15 -28.39
C SER A 295 7.14 -8.17 -27.44
N SER A 296 8.11 -7.76 -26.59
CA SER A 296 8.74 -8.64 -25.60
C SER A 296 7.74 -9.14 -24.55
N LEU A 297 6.80 -8.30 -24.11
CA LEU A 297 5.74 -8.71 -23.19
C LEU A 297 4.75 -9.68 -23.84
N SER A 298 4.33 -9.42 -25.07
CA SER A 298 3.44 -10.30 -25.82
C SER A 298 4.08 -11.68 -26.04
N GLU A 299 5.35 -11.71 -26.44
CA GLU A 299 6.11 -12.95 -26.56
C GLU A 299 6.25 -13.68 -25.23
N TYR A 300 6.51 -12.96 -24.14
CA TYR A 300 6.58 -13.54 -22.80
C TYR A 300 5.25 -14.19 -22.40
N PHE A 301 4.12 -13.49 -22.52
CA PHE A 301 2.82 -14.03 -22.15
C PHE A 301 2.36 -15.18 -23.07
N ALA A 302 2.66 -15.11 -24.36
CA ALA A 302 2.38 -16.20 -25.31
C ALA A 302 3.12 -17.50 -24.94
N ASN A 303 4.28 -17.40 -24.29
CA ASN A 303 5.13 -18.54 -23.95
C ASN A 303 4.98 -19.01 -22.49
N ILE A 304 4.17 -18.34 -21.64
CA ILE A 304 3.91 -18.82 -20.29
C ILE A 304 3.12 -20.13 -20.34
N PRO A 305 3.59 -21.22 -19.70
CA PRO A 305 2.84 -22.47 -19.64
C PRO A 305 1.51 -22.23 -18.92
N PRO A 306 0.36 -22.50 -19.55
CA PRO A 306 -0.94 -22.36 -18.90
C PRO A 306 -1.11 -23.39 -17.79
N THR A 307 -1.89 -23.04 -16.77
CA THR A 307 -2.36 -24.02 -15.77
C THR A 307 -3.39 -24.95 -16.40
N ASN A 308 -3.50 -26.16 -15.88
CA ASN A 308 -4.55 -27.08 -16.33
C ASN A 308 -5.88 -26.75 -15.65
N LYS A 309 -6.96 -27.01 -16.37
CA LYS A 309 -8.30 -27.05 -15.81
C LYS A 309 -8.42 -28.15 -14.75
N ASN A 310 -9.39 -28.04 -13.89
CA ASN A 310 -9.70 -28.99 -12.85
C ASN A 310 -11.23 -29.09 -12.67
N GLU A 311 -11.66 -29.88 -11.72
CA GLU A 311 -13.08 -30.13 -11.41
C GLU A 311 -13.89 -28.87 -11.02
N TYR A 312 -13.21 -27.79 -10.65
CA TYR A 312 -13.83 -26.50 -10.27
C TYR A 312 -13.89 -25.51 -11.43
N THR A 313 -13.21 -25.77 -12.53
CA THR A 313 -13.15 -24.85 -13.68
C THR A 313 -14.54 -24.72 -14.32
N GLY A 314 -15.03 -23.48 -14.39
CA GLY A 314 -16.36 -23.18 -14.92
C GLY A 314 -17.53 -23.44 -13.95
N MET A 315 -17.27 -23.92 -12.73
CA MET A 315 -18.31 -24.25 -11.74
C MET A 315 -19.30 -23.11 -11.50
N PHE A 316 -18.85 -21.87 -11.57
CA PHE A 316 -19.63 -20.67 -11.28
C PHE A 316 -19.91 -19.82 -12.52
N GLU A 317 -19.82 -20.40 -13.72
CA GLU A 317 -20.11 -19.67 -14.96
C GLU A 317 -21.55 -19.12 -14.94
N GLY A 318 -21.69 -17.83 -15.19
CA GLY A 318 -22.98 -17.12 -15.20
C GLY A 318 -23.57 -16.76 -13.83
N TYR A 319 -22.90 -17.11 -12.73
CA TYR A 319 -23.33 -16.75 -11.38
C TYR A 319 -23.13 -15.24 -11.14
N ASN A 320 -23.99 -14.66 -10.30
CA ASN A 320 -23.73 -13.35 -9.71
C ASN A 320 -22.48 -13.42 -8.83
N VAL A 321 -21.74 -12.32 -8.72
CA VAL A 321 -20.51 -12.25 -7.91
C VAL A 321 -20.61 -11.11 -6.92
N ILE A 322 -20.45 -11.40 -5.64
CA ILE A 322 -20.29 -10.43 -4.57
C ILE A 322 -18.88 -10.57 -4.01
N TRP A 323 -18.05 -9.53 -4.17
CA TRP A 323 -16.70 -9.48 -3.65
C TRP A 323 -16.62 -8.51 -2.49
N ILE A 324 -16.16 -8.96 -1.34
CA ILE A 324 -16.01 -8.17 -0.12
C ILE A 324 -14.53 -8.07 0.20
N THR A 325 -13.99 -6.85 0.16
CA THR A 325 -12.68 -6.53 0.73
C THR A 325 -12.89 -6.07 2.16
N ALA A 326 -12.45 -6.90 3.11
CA ALA A 326 -12.71 -6.72 4.53
C ALA A 326 -11.59 -5.91 5.18
N GLU A 327 -11.90 -4.68 5.60
CA GLU A 327 -10.98 -3.72 6.24
C GLU A 327 -10.37 -4.29 7.51
N GLY A 328 -9.03 -4.40 7.54
CA GLY A 328 -8.27 -4.83 8.70
C GLY A 328 -8.68 -6.19 9.26
N PHE A 329 -9.26 -7.07 8.45
CA PHE A 329 -9.80 -8.35 8.93
C PHE A 329 -8.70 -9.40 9.10
N SER A 330 -8.73 -10.08 10.25
CA SER A 330 -7.89 -11.23 10.56
C SER A 330 -8.74 -12.47 10.80
N GLY A 331 -8.36 -13.60 10.18
CA GLY A 331 -9.01 -14.90 10.41
C GLY A 331 -9.06 -15.33 11.87
N TYR A 332 -8.14 -14.84 12.72
CA TYR A 332 -8.20 -15.06 14.18
C TYR A 332 -9.46 -14.50 14.85
N ALA A 333 -10.17 -13.57 14.20
CA ALA A 333 -11.44 -13.08 14.71
C ALA A 333 -12.49 -14.19 14.83
N LEU A 334 -12.46 -15.21 13.95
CA LEU A 334 -13.36 -16.37 13.97
C LEU A 334 -13.24 -17.18 15.25
N ASP A 335 -12.05 -17.26 15.86
CA ASP A 335 -11.79 -17.97 17.11
C ASP A 335 -12.58 -17.39 18.29
N SER A 336 -13.07 -16.15 18.17
CA SER A 336 -13.93 -15.51 19.19
C SER A 336 -15.32 -16.12 19.30
N GLY A 337 -15.80 -16.81 18.27
CA GLY A 337 -17.16 -17.33 18.16
C GLY A 337 -18.24 -16.26 17.92
N LEU A 338 -17.86 -15.02 17.64
CA LEU A 338 -18.78 -13.89 17.40
C LEU A 338 -19.28 -13.80 15.96
N PHE A 339 -18.73 -14.59 15.04
CA PHE A 339 -18.98 -14.49 13.61
C PHE A 339 -19.67 -15.75 13.04
N PRO A 340 -20.90 -16.06 13.48
CA PRO A 340 -21.58 -17.29 13.08
C PRO A 340 -21.92 -17.35 11.58
N THR A 341 -22.25 -16.23 10.94
CA THR A 341 -22.54 -16.19 9.50
C THR A 341 -21.25 -16.42 8.70
N LEU A 342 -20.18 -15.74 9.04
CA LEU A 342 -18.89 -15.91 8.36
C LEU A 342 -18.33 -17.31 8.60
N SER A 343 -18.43 -17.85 9.82
CA SER A 343 -18.03 -19.23 10.12
C SER A 343 -18.79 -20.24 9.27
N LYS A 344 -20.12 -20.07 9.15
CA LYS A 344 -20.93 -20.92 8.28
C LYS A 344 -20.52 -20.82 6.82
N LEU A 345 -20.25 -19.64 6.30
CA LEU A 345 -19.78 -19.45 4.92
C LEU A 345 -18.40 -20.11 4.70
N ALA A 346 -17.52 -20.07 5.69
CA ALA A 346 -16.24 -20.75 5.63
C ALA A 346 -16.40 -22.29 5.68
N ASP A 347 -17.27 -22.81 6.54
CA ASP A 347 -17.52 -24.26 6.67
C ASP A 347 -18.18 -24.86 5.42
N GLU A 348 -18.99 -24.08 4.69
CA GLU A 348 -19.73 -24.50 3.50
C GLU A 348 -19.03 -24.13 2.18
N GLY A 349 -17.96 -23.33 2.22
CA GLY A 349 -17.26 -22.77 1.07
C GLY A 349 -15.82 -23.23 0.90
N PHE A 350 -15.09 -22.52 0.05
CA PHE A 350 -13.65 -22.69 -0.14
C PHE A 350 -12.89 -21.81 0.84
N VAL A 351 -11.98 -22.40 1.62
CA VAL A 351 -11.07 -21.68 2.51
C VAL A 351 -9.65 -21.81 1.98
N PHE A 352 -9.01 -20.67 1.71
CA PHE A 352 -7.63 -20.60 1.25
C PHE A 352 -6.68 -20.49 2.44
N GLU A 353 -6.23 -21.60 2.99
CA GLU A 353 -5.38 -21.67 4.20
C GLU A 353 -4.02 -20.96 4.04
N ASN A 354 -3.53 -20.87 2.81
CA ASN A 354 -2.27 -20.20 2.46
C ASN A 354 -2.51 -18.84 1.80
N TYR A 355 -3.52 -18.11 2.23
CA TYR A 355 -3.74 -16.74 1.81
C TYR A 355 -2.87 -15.78 2.64
N TYR A 356 -2.00 -15.01 1.98
CA TYR A 356 -1.10 -14.08 2.62
C TYR A 356 -1.45 -12.64 2.24
N GLN A 357 -1.59 -11.81 3.26
CA GLN A 357 -1.78 -10.36 3.10
C GLN A 357 -0.42 -9.68 3.28
N PRO A 358 0.23 -9.20 2.23
CA PRO A 358 1.48 -8.48 2.37
C PRO A 358 1.25 -7.13 3.06
N LEU A 359 2.24 -6.70 3.85
CA LEU A 359 2.27 -5.35 4.41
C LEU A 359 2.66 -4.38 3.30
N TRP A 360 1.68 -3.74 2.68
CA TRP A 360 1.92 -2.79 1.60
C TRP A 360 1.73 -1.36 2.07
N TYR A 361 2.56 -0.49 1.51
CA TYR A 361 2.37 0.93 1.68
C TYR A 361 1.01 1.37 1.11
N GLY A 362 0.28 2.18 1.89
CA GLY A 362 -1.09 2.56 1.56
C GLY A 362 -2.12 1.48 1.91
N SER A 363 -1.70 0.50 2.73
CA SER A 363 -2.51 -0.55 3.37
C SER A 363 -3.77 -0.97 2.58
N THR A 364 -4.93 -0.38 2.86
CA THR A 364 -6.22 -0.69 2.21
C THR A 364 -6.13 -0.67 0.69
N LEU A 365 -5.58 0.39 0.09
CA LEU A 365 -5.54 0.52 -1.37
C LEU A 365 -4.60 -0.50 -2.02
N GLY A 366 -3.53 -0.91 -1.34
CA GLY A 366 -2.64 -1.97 -1.80
C GLY A 366 -3.31 -3.34 -1.81
N GLY A 367 -4.02 -3.68 -0.73
CA GLY A 367 -4.83 -4.90 -0.62
C GLY A 367 -6.00 -4.92 -1.60
N GLU A 368 -6.69 -3.80 -1.72
CA GLU A 368 -7.77 -3.58 -2.68
C GLU A 368 -7.30 -3.82 -4.13
N TYR A 369 -6.15 -3.26 -4.51
CA TYR A 369 -5.56 -3.49 -5.82
C TYR A 369 -5.27 -4.97 -6.07
N ALA A 370 -4.67 -5.66 -5.09
CA ALA A 370 -4.40 -7.09 -5.21
C ALA A 370 -5.67 -7.92 -5.37
N ASN A 371 -6.70 -7.61 -4.60
CA ASN A 371 -7.99 -8.29 -4.66
C ASN A 371 -8.69 -8.10 -6.01
N LEU A 372 -8.64 -6.89 -6.59
CA LEU A 372 -9.37 -6.55 -7.81
C LEU A 372 -8.59 -6.81 -9.11
N MET A 373 -7.26 -6.85 -9.02
CA MET A 373 -6.37 -7.05 -10.18
C MET A 373 -5.67 -8.42 -10.18
N GLY A 374 -5.70 -9.17 -9.07
CA GLY A 374 -4.97 -10.42 -8.94
C GLY A 374 -3.45 -10.26 -9.01
N SER A 375 -2.92 -9.07 -8.71
CA SER A 375 -1.52 -8.71 -8.87
C SER A 375 -1.07 -7.76 -7.76
N PRO A 376 0.17 -7.88 -7.25
CA PRO A 376 0.70 -6.91 -6.32
C PRO A 376 0.93 -5.55 -7.00
N THR A 377 0.81 -4.47 -6.23
CA THR A 377 1.13 -3.13 -6.71
C THR A 377 2.63 -3.01 -6.98
N LYS A 378 3.01 -2.37 -8.09
CA LYS A 378 4.40 -1.96 -8.28
C LYS A 378 4.77 -0.98 -7.15
N ASN A 379 5.87 -1.22 -6.48
CA ASN A 379 6.39 -0.40 -5.37
C ASN A 379 5.51 -0.40 -4.09
N GLY A 380 4.58 -1.36 -3.95
CA GLY A 380 3.71 -1.44 -2.78
C GLY A 380 2.87 -0.19 -2.51
N SER A 381 2.57 0.63 -3.53
CA SER A 381 2.01 1.96 -3.34
C SER A 381 0.67 2.11 -4.08
N TYR A 382 -0.29 2.80 -3.45
CA TYR A 382 -1.54 3.23 -4.06
C TYR A 382 -1.34 4.02 -5.37
N LEU A 383 -0.17 4.66 -5.56
CA LEU A 383 0.19 5.35 -6.80
C LEU A 383 0.11 4.45 -8.03
N SER A 384 0.24 3.13 -7.86
CA SER A 384 0.10 2.18 -8.96
C SER A 384 -1.32 2.17 -9.52
N MET A 385 -2.35 2.19 -8.67
CA MET A 385 -3.75 2.23 -9.10
C MET A 385 -4.09 3.58 -9.76
N CYS A 386 -3.68 4.69 -9.15
CA CYS A 386 -3.89 6.02 -9.73
C CYS A 386 -3.19 6.17 -11.10
N ARG A 387 -1.96 5.64 -11.24
CA ARG A 387 -1.23 5.68 -12.53
C ARG A 387 -1.88 4.79 -13.59
N ALA A 388 -2.42 3.65 -13.20
CA ALA A 388 -3.11 2.78 -14.14
C ALA A 388 -4.44 3.42 -14.60
N ALA A 389 -5.12 4.17 -13.72
CA ALA A 389 -6.33 4.91 -14.05
C ALA A 389 -6.10 6.09 -15.01
N ASP A 390 -4.87 6.64 -15.06
CA ASP A 390 -4.51 7.69 -16.04
C ASP A 390 -4.44 7.16 -17.50
N ASN A 391 -4.57 5.86 -17.71
CA ASN A 391 -4.57 5.25 -19.02
C ASN A 391 -5.94 5.45 -19.70
N GLU A 392 -5.95 5.96 -20.94
CA GLU A 392 -7.17 6.18 -21.73
C GLU A 392 -8.04 4.92 -21.91
N ASN A 393 -7.41 3.74 -21.87
CA ASN A 393 -8.08 2.44 -22.00
C ASN A 393 -8.54 1.84 -20.66
N GLY A 394 -8.30 2.54 -19.54
CA GLY A 394 -8.60 2.01 -18.22
C GLY A 394 -7.78 0.78 -17.86
N MET A 395 -8.29 -0.02 -16.93
CA MET A 395 -7.64 -1.23 -16.43
C MET A 395 -8.34 -2.47 -16.98
N LEU A 396 -8.11 -2.79 -18.23
CA LEU A 396 -8.87 -3.77 -19.03
C LEU A 396 -8.98 -5.17 -18.42
N PHE A 397 -7.97 -5.61 -17.70
CA PHE A 397 -7.92 -6.94 -17.08
C PHE A 397 -8.37 -6.95 -15.62
N SER A 398 -8.94 -5.85 -15.13
CA SER A 398 -9.60 -5.86 -13.82
C SER A 398 -10.79 -6.81 -13.83
N MET A 399 -11.18 -7.28 -12.64
CA MET A 399 -12.32 -8.17 -12.49
C MET A 399 -13.60 -7.55 -13.10
N ALA A 400 -13.93 -6.31 -12.77
CA ALA A 400 -15.15 -5.68 -13.25
C ALA A 400 -15.14 -5.44 -14.77
N ASN A 401 -14.03 -4.97 -15.36
CA ASN A 401 -13.96 -4.80 -16.80
C ASN A 401 -14.06 -6.15 -17.54
N THR A 402 -13.49 -7.21 -16.97
CA THR A 402 -13.63 -8.56 -17.54
C THR A 402 -15.08 -9.04 -17.47
N LEU A 403 -15.75 -8.88 -16.33
CA LEU A 403 -17.15 -9.29 -16.17
C LEU A 403 -18.12 -8.40 -17.00
N LYS A 404 -17.84 -7.11 -17.16
CA LYS A 404 -18.62 -6.25 -18.06
C LYS A 404 -18.63 -6.74 -19.50
N ARG A 405 -17.49 -7.22 -20.01
CA ARG A 405 -17.45 -7.82 -21.37
C ARG A 405 -18.30 -9.07 -21.49
N LEU A 406 -18.60 -9.72 -20.37
CA LEU A 406 -19.54 -10.86 -20.29
C LEU A 406 -20.98 -10.44 -19.98
N GLY A 407 -21.29 -9.13 -19.99
CA GLY A 407 -22.64 -8.60 -19.80
C GLY A 407 -23.05 -8.35 -18.35
N TYR A 408 -22.13 -8.39 -17.40
CA TYR A 408 -22.43 -8.10 -15.99
C TYR A 408 -22.62 -6.60 -15.75
N SER A 409 -23.54 -6.25 -14.86
CA SER A 409 -23.61 -4.94 -14.24
C SER A 409 -22.65 -4.89 -13.06
N CYS A 410 -21.71 -3.93 -13.05
CA CYS A 410 -20.63 -3.89 -12.06
C CYS A 410 -20.72 -2.61 -11.23
N TYR A 411 -20.91 -2.76 -9.92
CA TYR A 411 -21.02 -1.67 -8.95
C TYR A 411 -20.01 -1.85 -7.82
N GLY A 412 -19.44 -0.73 -7.34
CA GLY A 412 -18.54 -0.73 -6.20
C GLY A 412 -19.04 0.22 -5.11
N PHE A 413 -18.94 -0.19 -3.85
CA PHE A 413 -19.51 0.51 -2.70
C PHE A 413 -18.47 0.69 -1.59
N HIS A 414 -18.51 1.87 -0.95
CA HIS A 414 -17.68 2.16 0.23
C HIS A 414 -18.34 3.23 1.09
N ASP A 415 -18.38 2.97 2.37
CA ASP A 415 -18.99 3.88 3.34
C ASP A 415 -17.96 4.85 3.94
N ASN A 416 -17.21 5.50 3.04
CA ASN A 416 -16.29 6.59 3.30
C ASN A 416 -16.34 7.58 2.13
N ASP A 417 -15.65 8.73 2.23
CA ASP A 417 -15.67 9.78 1.21
C ASP A 417 -15.41 9.25 -0.20
N TYR A 418 -16.28 9.67 -1.11
CA TYR A 418 -16.27 9.28 -2.52
C TYR A 418 -14.91 9.48 -3.22
N THR A 419 -14.19 10.53 -2.82
CA THR A 419 -12.92 10.93 -3.44
C THR A 419 -11.69 10.38 -2.71
N TYR A 420 -11.90 9.72 -1.58
CA TYR A 420 -10.79 9.21 -0.76
C TYR A 420 -9.90 8.24 -1.53
N TYR A 421 -8.60 8.47 -1.53
CA TYR A 421 -7.60 7.76 -2.35
C TYR A 421 -7.84 7.85 -3.87
N ASP A 422 -8.43 8.94 -4.35
CA ASP A 422 -8.79 9.12 -5.77
C ASP A 422 -9.69 7.98 -6.33
N ARG A 423 -10.50 7.32 -5.48
CA ARG A 423 -11.36 6.20 -5.88
C ARG A 423 -12.43 6.62 -6.89
N ASN A 424 -12.86 7.86 -6.87
CA ASN A 424 -13.72 8.46 -7.89
C ASN A 424 -13.11 8.46 -9.30
N ILE A 425 -11.80 8.24 -9.42
CA ILE A 425 -11.05 8.10 -10.68
C ILE A 425 -10.66 6.65 -10.92
N THR A 426 -10.11 5.99 -9.89
CA THR A 426 -9.53 4.64 -10.03
C THR A 426 -10.60 3.57 -10.21
N HIS A 427 -11.72 3.63 -9.49
CA HIS A 427 -12.76 2.61 -9.57
C HIS A 427 -13.55 2.62 -10.87
N PRO A 428 -13.90 3.77 -11.46
CA PRO A 428 -14.42 3.81 -12.83
C PRO A 428 -13.43 3.23 -13.86
N ALA A 429 -12.12 3.45 -13.70
CA ALA A 429 -11.11 2.84 -14.58
C ALA A 429 -11.01 1.32 -14.40
N LEU A 430 -11.28 0.80 -13.18
CA LEU A 430 -11.43 -0.63 -12.91
C LEU A 430 -12.72 -1.23 -13.48
N GLY A 431 -13.67 -0.41 -13.92
CA GLY A 431 -14.95 -0.85 -14.50
C GLY A 431 -16.15 -0.74 -13.56
N TYR A 432 -16.02 -0.18 -12.37
CA TYR A 432 -17.14 -0.03 -11.46
C TYR A 432 -17.93 1.27 -11.68
N GLU A 433 -19.23 1.22 -11.54
CA GLU A 433 -19.98 2.38 -11.11
C GLU A 433 -19.72 2.56 -9.61
N TRP A 434 -18.96 3.62 -9.27
CA TRP A 434 -18.47 3.83 -7.91
C TRP A 434 -19.45 4.66 -7.10
N ILE A 435 -19.90 4.13 -5.98
CA ILE A 435 -20.91 4.69 -5.10
C ILE A 435 -20.33 4.72 -3.67
N ALA A 436 -20.26 5.91 -3.09
CA ALA A 436 -19.66 6.09 -1.77
C ALA A 436 -20.28 7.29 -1.05
N SER A 437 -19.89 7.53 0.20
CA SER A 437 -20.39 8.67 0.98
C SER A 437 -20.15 9.99 0.25
N GLY A 438 -21.20 10.79 0.11
CA GLY A 438 -21.20 12.02 -0.71
C GLY A 438 -21.47 11.81 -2.20
N ASN A 439 -21.59 10.56 -2.67
CA ASN A 439 -22.00 10.21 -4.02
C ASN A 439 -22.81 8.91 -4.06
N GLY A 440 -24.09 9.01 -3.73
CA GLY A 440 -25.03 7.89 -3.76
C GLY A 440 -25.24 7.20 -2.42
N LEU A 441 -24.38 7.44 -1.44
CA LEU A 441 -24.58 7.14 -0.02
C LEU A 441 -24.48 8.42 0.80
N GLU A 442 -25.26 8.50 1.88
CA GLU A 442 -25.21 9.62 2.82
C GLU A 442 -24.22 9.30 3.94
N TYR A 443 -23.57 10.35 4.50
CA TYR A 443 -22.75 10.17 5.70
C TYR A 443 -23.63 9.81 6.90
N GLN A 444 -23.25 8.76 7.59
CA GLN A 444 -23.95 8.36 8.82
C GLN A 444 -23.49 9.27 9.96
N THR A 445 -24.46 9.85 10.67
CA THR A 445 -24.20 10.79 11.76
C THR A 445 -24.67 10.23 13.10
N ASP A 446 -24.02 10.69 14.18
CA ASP A 446 -24.47 10.45 15.55
C ASP A 446 -25.72 11.26 15.92
N GLU A 447 -26.21 11.10 17.14
CA GLU A 447 -27.37 11.83 17.67
C GLU A 447 -27.20 13.36 17.73
N ASN A 448 -25.94 13.85 17.60
CA ASN A 448 -25.61 15.28 17.59
C ASN A 448 -25.41 15.80 16.15
N GLY A 449 -25.58 14.96 15.13
CA GLY A 449 -25.38 15.29 13.73
C GLY A 449 -23.90 15.39 13.33
N GLN A 450 -22.99 14.74 14.10
CA GLN A 450 -21.59 14.63 13.74
C GLN A 450 -21.36 13.32 12.98
N ASP A 451 -20.50 13.35 11.97
CA ASP A 451 -20.16 12.18 11.18
C ASP A 451 -19.56 11.09 12.08
N MET A 452 -20.07 9.88 11.95
CA MET A 452 -19.58 8.72 12.69
C MET A 452 -18.29 8.20 12.04
N TRP A 453 -17.34 7.77 12.86
CA TRP A 453 -16.16 7.09 12.36
C TRP A 453 -15.79 5.86 13.21
N PRO A 454 -15.54 4.69 12.60
CA PRO A 454 -15.91 4.32 11.22
C PRO A 454 -17.43 4.31 11.01
N GLN A 455 -17.86 4.33 9.76
CA GLN A 455 -19.27 4.17 9.41
C GLN A 455 -19.68 2.69 9.41
N SER A 456 -20.97 2.41 9.26
CA SER A 456 -21.52 1.05 9.41
C SER A 456 -21.64 0.32 8.09
N ASP A 457 -20.88 -0.75 7.91
CA ASP A 457 -20.98 -1.65 6.75
C ASP A 457 -22.40 -2.23 6.58
N LEU A 458 -23.11 -2.47 7.70
CA LEU A 458 -24.49 -2.94 7.64
C LEU A 458 -25.40 -1.91 6.95
N VAL A 459 -25.28 -0.63 7.29
CA VAL A 459 -26.09 0.44 6.69
C VAL A 459 -25.78 0.56 5.20
N MET A 460 -24.50 0.54 4.83
CA MET A 460 -24.07 0.51 3.42
C MET A 460 -24.77 -0.63 2.65
N MET A 461 -24.79 -1.83 3.21
CA MET A 461 -25.44 -2.97 2.60
C MET A 461 -26.96 -2.80 2.52
N GLU A 462 -27.60 -2.28 3.56
CA GLU A 462 -29.05 -2.02 3.60
C GLU A 462 -29.48 -1.00 2.54
N GLU A 463 -28.69 0.02 2.29
CA GLU A 463 -28.99 1.07 1.30
C GLU A 463 -28.74 0.64 -0.15
N THR A 464 -27.87 -0.33 -0.37
CA THR A 464 -27.41 -0.67 -1.72
C THR A 464 -27.95 -1.99 -2.23
N PHE A 465 -28.03 -3.02 -1.42
CA PHE A 465 -28.22 -4.40 -1.86
C PHE A 465 -29.45 -4.57 -2.76
N ASP A 466 -30.61 -4.13 -2.31
CA ASP A 466 -31.86 -4.34 -3.07
C ASP A 466 -31.90 -3.57 -4.38
N LYS A 467 -31.32 -2.38 -4.41
CA LYS A 467 -31.30 -1.49 -5.59
C LYS A 467 -30.42 -2.07 -6.70
N TYR A 468 -29.28 -2.65 -6.34
CA TYR A 468 -28.27 -3.08 -7.31
C TYR A 468 -28.27 -4.58 -7.60
N THR A 469 -29.23 -5.35 -7.06
CA THR A 469 -29.44 -6.77 -7.37
C THR A 469 -30.67 -7.04 -8.24
N GLU A 470 -31.27 -6.01 -8.80
CA GLU A 470 -32.48 -6.16 -9.65
C GLU A 470 -32.14 -6.72 -11.05
N THR A 471 -30.96 -6.40 -11.55
CA THR A 471 -30.49 -6.85 -12.88
C THR A 471 -29.40 -7.89 -12.72
N GLN A 472 -29.55 -9.04 -13.40
CA GLN A 472 -28.57 -10.14 -13.38
C GLN A 472 -28.04 -10.41 -14.79
N PRO A 473 -26.80 -10.91 -14.92
CA PRO A 473 -25.84 -11.13 -13.83
C PRO A 473 -25.26 -9.81 -13.30
N PHE A 474 -24.97 -9.77 -12.01
CA PHE A 474 -24.33 -8.61 -11.39
C PHE A 474 -22.98 -8.98 -10.75
N HIS A 475 -22.11 -8.00 -10.66
CA HIS A 475 -20.91 -8.01 -9.82
C HIS A 475 -20.95 -6.84 -8.86
N LEU A 476 -21.04 -7.12 -7.57
CA LEU A 476 -21.04 -6.13 -6.50
C LEU A 476 -19.71 -6.22 -5.74
N TYR A 477 -19.01 -5.12 -5.65
CA TYR A 477 -17.81 -4.95 -4.86
C TYR A 477 -18.10 -4.12 -3.61
N TYR A 478 -17.85 -4.66 -2.45
CA TYR A 478 -17.97 -3.97 -1.17
C TYR A 478 -16.59 -3.83 -0.52
N LEU A 479 -16.17 -2.58 -0.29
CA LEU A 479 -15.03 -2.27 0.56
C LEU A 479 -15.57 -1.86 1.93
N THR A 480 -15.34 -2.69 2.94
CA THR A 480 -15.82 -2.40 4.30
C THR A 480 -14.98 -1.32 4.98
N VAL A 481 -15.49 -0.70 6.04
CA VAL A 481 -14.80 0.34 6.80
C VAL A 481 -14.95 0.18 8.31
N SER A 482 -15.97 -0.53 8.78
CA SER A 482 -16.28 -0.61 10.21
C SER A 482 -15.15 -1.23 11.04
N GLY A 483 -14.32 -2.09 10.43
CA GLY A 483 -13.12 -2.69 11.04
C GLY A 483 -11.90 -1.76 11.15
N HIS A 484 -12.01 -0.49 10.75
CA HIS A 484 -10.88 0.46 10.74
C HIS A 484 -10.43 0.88 12.14
N VAL A 485 -9.14 1.16 12.27
CA VAL A 485 -8.55 1.75 13.50
C VAL A 485 -9.13 3.15 13.78
N PRO A 486 -9.02 3.68 15.04
CA PRO A 486 -8.39 3.09 16.21
C PRO A 486 -9.29 2.08 16.93
N TYR A 487 -8.71 1.05 17.53
CA TYR A 487 -9.47 0.05 18.29
C TYR A 487 -9.69 0.52 19.73
N GLY A 488 -10.73 1.31 19.92
CA GLY A 488 -11.13 1.88 21.18
C GLY A 488 -12.65 2.10 21.22
N TYR A 489 -13.17 2.58 22.35
CA TYR A 489 -14.60 2.84 22.53
C TYR A 489 -14.91 4.33 22.54
N GLY A 490 -16.20 4.66 22.51
CA GLY A 490 -16.68 6.04 22.48
C GLY A 490 -16.39 6.73 21.15
N ALA A 491 -15.97 7.98 21.21
CA ALA A 491 -15.65 8.78 20.03
C ALA A 491 -14.44 8.25 19.22
N ALA A 492 -13.65 7.32 19.78
CA ALA A 492 -12.50 6.75 19.08
C ALA A 492 -12.93 5.81 17.94
N ASN A 493 -13.99 5.01 18.16
CA ASN A 493 -14.51 4.10 17.16
C ASN A 493 -16.01 3.87 17.41
N ALA A 494 -16.83 4.42 16.52
CA ALA A 494 -18.29 4.37 16.63
C ALA A 494 -18.83 2.94 16.54
N MET A 495 -18.24 2.08 15.70
CA MET A 495 -18.70 0.70 15.54
C MET A 495 -18.28 -0.19 16.70
N ALA A 496 -17.10 0.01 17.26
CA ALA A 496 -16.70 -0.65 18.49
C ALA A 496 -17.60 -0.27 19.66
N GLU A 497 -17.96 1.01 19.81
CA GLU A 497 -18.89 1.45 20.85
C GLU A 497 -20.31 0.89 20.64
N LYS A 498 -20.83 0.95 19.41
CA LYS A 498 -22.14 0.41 19.02
C LYS A 498 -22.29 -1.07 19.38
N ASN A 499 -21.24 -1.84 19.19
CA ASN A 499 -21.23 -3.30 19.39
C ASN A 499 -20.53 -3.72 20.69
N ARG A 500 -20.21 -2.79 21.60
CA ARG A 500 -19.46 -3.04 22.83
C ARG A 500 -20.05 -4.16 23.70
N ALA A 501 -21.38 -4.25 23.75
CA ALA A 501 -22.06 -5.25 24.57
C ALA A 501 -21.77 -6.69 24.12
N VAL A 502 -21.52 -6.93 22.83
CA VAL A 502 -21.28 -8.27 22.27
C VAL A 502 -19.98 -8.89 22.77
N VAL A 503 -19.01 -8.05 23.12
CA VAL A 503 -17.66 -8.48 23.57
C VAL A 503 -17.48 -8.43 25.09
N SER A 504 -18.54 -8.04 25.84
CA SER A 504 -18.46 -7.82 27.30
C SER A 504 -17.97 -9.05 28.06
N ASP A 505 -18.46 -10.23 27.67
CA ASP A 505 -18.20 -11.49 28.36
C ASP A 505 -16.93 -12.22 27.87
N LEU A 506 -16.23 -11.65 26.88
CA LEU A 506 -14.98 -12.22 26.40
C LEU A 506 -13.84 -11.98 27.38
N ASN A 507 -13.06 -13.03 27.66
CA ASN A 507 -11.96 -13.00 28.63
C ASN A 507 -10.62 -12.60 27.99
N TYR A 508 -10.60 -11.58 27.13
CA TYR A 508 -9.37 -11.03 26.60
C TYR A 508 -8.74 -10.02 27.58
N VAL A 509 -7.41 -10.02 27.64
CA VAL A 509 -6.66 -9.15 28.55
C VAL A 509 -6.69 -7.70 28.11
N LEU A 510 -6.75 -7.44 26.77
CA LEU A 510 -6.65 -6.11 26.21
C LEU A 510 -8.04 -5.60 25.77
N ASP A 511 -8.40 -4.41 26.19
CA ASP A 511 -9.62 -3.73 25.71
C ASP A 511 -9.55 -3.40 24.23
N THR A 512 -8.35 -3.19 23.68
CA THR A 512 -8.12 -2.99 22.24
C THR A 512 -8.54 -4.20 21.41
N THR A 513 -8.24 -5.43 21.86
CA THR A 513 -8.71 -6.66 21.20
C THR A 513 -10.23 -6.77 21.21
N LYS A 514 -10.87 -6.43 22.34
CA LYS A 514 -12.33 -6.42 22.42
C LYS A 514 -12.94 -5.36 21.50
N ALA A 515 -12.35 -4.16 21.45
CA ALA A 515 -12.82 -3.09 20.58
C ALA A 515 -12.65 -3.46 19.10
N TYR A 516 -11.54 -4.12 18.72
CA TYR A 516 -11.36 -4.68 17.40
C TYR A 516 -12.47 -5.67 17.03
N LEU A 517 -12.73 -6.67 17.88
CA LEU A 517 -13.78 -7.64 17.62
C LEU A 517 -15.18 -7.00 17.55
N ALA A 518 -15.42 -5.99 18.38
CA ALA A 518 -16.68 -5.25 18.35
C ALA A 518 -16.85 -4.44 17.06
N SER A 519 -15.78 -3.83 16.54
CA SER A 519 -15.82 -3.11 15.26
C SER A 519 -16.05 -4.06 14.09
N GLN A 520 -15.35 -5.20 14.05
CA GLN A 520 -15.51 -6.23 13.03
C GLN A 520 -16.88 -6.92 13.07
N TYR A 521 -17.55 -6.93 14.22
CA TYR A 521 -18.90 -7.49 14.35
C TYR A 521 -19.95 -6.76 13.49
N GLU A 522 -19.68 -5.52 13.10
CA GLU A 522 -20.56 -4.80 12.18
C GLU A 522 -20.57 -5.45 10.79
N MET A 523 -19.43 -5.95 10.32
CA MET A 523 -19.33 -6.74 9.07
C MET A 523 -20.09 -8.07 9.20
N GLU A 524 -20.05 -8.75 10.36
CA GLU A 524 -20.85 -9.96 10.58
C GLU A 524 -22.35 -9.67 10.40
N LYS A 525 -22.85 -8.55 10.92
CA LYS A 525 -24.25 -8.13 10.74
C LYS A 525 -24.57 -7.81 9.28
N MET A 526 -23.63 -7.20 8.55
CA MET A 526 -23.72 -6.97 7.11
C MET A 526 -23.88 -8.31 6.35
N LEU A 527 -23.04 -9.30 6.68
CA LEU A 527 -23.11 -10.64 6.07
C LEU A 527 -24.43 -11.33 6.40
N GLU A 528 -24.89 -11.28 7.65
CA GLU A 528 -26.18 -11.85 8.04
C GLU A 528 -27.35 -11.23 7.26
N TYR A 529 -27.35 -9.89 7.11
CA TYR A 529 -28.34 -9.18 6.31
C TYR A 529 -28.29 -9.63 4.84
N MET A 530 -27.11 -9.62 4.24
CA MET A 530 -26.90 -10.04 2.84
C MET A 530 -27.43 -11.46 2.58
N MET A 531 -27.09 -12.41 3.45
CA MET A 531 -27.54 -13.80 3.31
C MET A 531 -29.07 -13.92 3.36
N LYS A 532 -29.70 -13.25 4.32
CA LYS A 532 -31.18 -13.19 4.42
C LYS A 532 -31.83 -12.57 3.18
N ARG A 533 -31.19 -11.56 2.59
CA ARG A 533 -31.70 -10.89 1.38
C ARG A 533 -31.53 -11.78 0.14
N LEU A 534 -30.39 -12.44 -0.03
CA LEU A 534 -30.15 -13.39 -1.10
C LEU A 534 -31.18 -14.53 -1.07
N GLU A 535 -31.40 -15.12 0.11
CA GLU A 535 -32.40 -16.17 0.29
C GLU A 535 -33.81 -15.68 -0.07
N LYS A 536 -34.21 -14.51 0.46
CA LYS A 536 -35.53 -13.92 0.19
C LYS A 536 -35.76 -13.60 -1.29
N LYS A 537 -34.72 -13.23 -2.02
CA LYS A 537 -34.79 -12.93 -3.46
C LYS A 537 -34.63 -14.20 -4.33
N GLY A 538 -34.34 -15.36 -3.76
CA GLY A 538 -34.05 -16.58 -4.50
C GLY A 538 -32.74 -16.52 -5.30
N LEU A 539 -31.76 -15.75 -4.83
CA LEU A 539 -30.48 -15.52 -5.48
C LEU A 539 -29.35 -16.33 -4.83
N LEU A 540 -29.61 -17.02 -3.71
CA LEU A 540 -28.56 -17.68 -2.93
C LEU A 540 -27.84 -18.75 -3.74
N ASP A 541 -28.59 -19.57 -4.49
CA ASP A 541 -28.04 -20.71 -5.22
C ASP A 541 -27.27 -20.34 -6.50
N ASN A 542 -27.36 -19.08 -6.95
CA ASN A 542 -26.68 -18.58 -8.14
C ASN A 542 -25.80 -17.34 -7.87
N THR A 543 -25.32 -17.20 -6.64
CA THR A 543 -24.43 -16.11 -6.25
C THR A 543 -23.18 -16.64 -5.57
N VAL A 544 -22.03 -16.26 -6.08
CA VAL A 544 -20.73 -16.50 -5.45
C VAL A 544 -20.39 -15.34 -4.55
N ILE A 545 -20.03 -15.63 -3.30
CA ILE A 545 -19.58 -14.65 -2.32
C ILE A 545 -18.09 -14.90 -2.07
N VAL A 546 -17.28 -13.88 -2.27
CA VAL A 546 -15.83 -13.89 -2.00
C VAL A 546 -15.53 -12.86 -0.92
N LEU A 547 -14.80 -13.27 0.12
CA LEU A 547 -14.32 -12.37 1.16
C LEU A 547 -12.80 -12.51 1.28
N ALA A 548 -12.10 -11.39 1.18
CA ALA A 548 -10.65 -11.31 1.37
C ALA A 548 -10.32 -10.05 2.19
N GLY A 549 -9.38 -10.15 3.12
CA GLY A 549 -8.89 -8.97 3.81
C GLY A 549 -8.06 -8.08 2.90
N ASP A 550 -7.96 -6.81 3.21
CA ASP A 550 -7.08 -5.85 2.54
C ASP A 550 -5.67 -5.85 3.13
N HIS A 551 -5.55 -5.86 4.44
CA HIS A 551 -4.30 -5.94 5.20
C HIS A 551 -4.53 -6.52 6.59
N VAL A 552 -3.44 -6.83 7.29
CA VAL A 552 -3.51 -7.24 8.70
C VAL A 552 -4.00 -6.08 9.57
N PRO A 553 -4.69 -6.36 10.69
CA PRO A 553 -5.05 -5.31 11.64
C PRO A 553 -3.82 -4.54 12.11
N VAL A 554 -3.90 -3.21 12.13
CA VAL A 554 -2.82 -2.35 12.59
C VAL A 554 -3.05 -1.95 14.06
N SER A 555 -1.99 -1.72 14.84
CA SER A 555 -2.04 -1.32 16.26
C SER A 555 -2.58 -2.40 17.21
N TYR A 556 -1.88 -3.48 17.39
CA TYR A 556 -2.07 -4.37 18.52
C TYR A 556 -1.29 -3.92 19.73
#